data_3d0f7515176fa3a2c3d00b970a430b4f
#
_entry.id   3d0f7515176fa3a2c3d00b970a430b4f
#
_cell.length_a   1.000
_cell.length_b   1.000
_cell.length_c   1.000
_cell.angle_alpha   90.00
_cell.angle_beta   90.00
_cell.angle_gamma   90.00
#
_symmetry.space_group_name_H-M   'P 1'
#
loop_
_entity.id
_entity.type
_entity.pdbx_description
1 polymer ?
#
loop_
_entity_poly.entity_id
_entity_poly.type
_entity_poly.pdbx_seq_one_letter_code
_entity_poly.pdbx_strand_id
1 'polypeptide(L)'
;MLLYLTEWLSQFNSGFGVFRYLTLRAILGVLTALAISFILGPPMIRRLRHYKIGQMVRDDGPQSHLSKAGTPTMGGALMLVAVGIATLLWSNLANVYVWVVLLVTLAFGAIGLVDDYKKLVLRNPKGLAARYKYFWQSVVGLIAAVLLFWIARTPAETALLIPYLKDVSVQLGPWYILLTYLVIVGSSNAVNLTDGLDGLAVMPVVLVMGALGAFVYASGNIKFAEYLLIPSVPGVGEVVVFCAALVGAGLGFLWFNTYPAQVFMGDVGALALGAALGVVAVVVRQELVLLIMGGIFVAETLSVMLQVASFKMTGKRIFRMAPLHHHFELKGWPEPRVIVRFWILTVILVLVGLASLKIR
;
A
#
# COMPACT_ATOMS: atom_id res chain seq x y z
N MET A 1 -15.39 16.43 1.81
CA MET A 1 -15.78 17.83 1.53
C MET A 1 -16.97 17.91 0.57
N LEU A 2 -16.85 17.35 -0.63
CA LEU A 2 -17.96 17.36 -1.61
C LEU A 2 -19.22 16.63 -1.11
N LEU A 3 -19.09 15.61 -0.27
CA LEU A 3 -20.23 14.94 0.35
C LEU A 3 -21.12 15.93 1.12
N TYR A 4 -20.54 16.76 1.98
CA TYR A 4 -21.30 17.77 2.73
C TYR A 4 -21.94 18.83 1.83
N LEU A 5 -21.22 19.24 0.77
CA LEU A 5 -21.77 20.17 -0.21
C LEU A 5 -22.96 19.55 -0.97
N THR A 6 -22.83 18.31 -1.40
CA THR A 6 -23.92 17.61 -2.14
C THR A 6 -25.10 17.27 -1.24
N GLU A 7 -24.87 17.00 0.06
CA GLU A 7 -25.93 16.84 1.05
C GLU A 7 -26.72 18.16 1.24
N TRP A 8 -26.02 19.29 1.33
CA TRP A 8 -26.66 20.60 1.37
C TRP A 8 -27.44 20.90 0.08
N LEU A 9 -26.84 20.65 -1.10
CA LEU A 9 -27.49 20.82 -2.40
C LEU A 9 -28.69 19.89 -2.58
N SER A 10 -28.71 18.72 -1.95
CA SER A 10 -29.85 17.78 -2.02
C SER A 10 -31.14 18.33 -1.39
N GLN A 11 -31.05 19.39 -0.56
CA GLN A 11 -32.21 20.10 -0.04
C GLN A 11 -32.93 20.91 -1.13
N PHE A 12 -32.20 21.36 -2.16
CA PHE A 12 -32.73 22.12 -3.28
C PHE A 12 -33.11 21.26 -4.48
N ASN A 13 -32.37 20.17 -4.70
CA ASN A 13 -32.62 19.23 -5.78
C ASN A 13 -32.27 17.80 -5.35
N SER A 14 -33.29 16.92 -5.34
CA SER A 14 -33.17 15.52 -4.92
C SER A 14 -32.14 14.72 -5.73
N GLY A 15 -31.82 15.13 -6.96
CA GLY A 15 -30.78 14.51 -7.80
C GLY A 15 -29.41 14.46 -7.15
N PHE A 16 -29.06 15.44 -6.28
CA PHE A 16 -27.81 15.42 -5.54
C PHE A 16 -27.75 14.34 -4.45
N GLY A 17 -28.85 13.71 -4.09
CA GLY A 17 -28.91 12.58 -3.17
C GLY A 17 -28.12 11.36 -3.65
N VAL A 18 -27.82 11.25 -4.95
CA VAL A 18 -27.02 10.17 -5.54
C VAL A 18 -25.59 10.09 -4.95
N PHE A 19 -25.02 11.21 -4.51
CA PHE A 19 -23.68 11.26 -3.88
C PHE A 19 -23.62 10.68 -2.47
N ARG A 20 -24.74 10.30 -1.87
CA ARG A 20 -24.79 9.53 -0.62
C ARG A 20 -24.37 8.07 -0.83
N TYR A 21 -24.51 7.54 -2.04
CA TYR A 21 -24.11 6.16 -2.33
C TYR A 21 -22.58 6.00 -2.26
N LEU A 22 -22.14 5.10 -1.37
CA LEU A 22 -20.74 4.80 -1.15
C LEU A 22 -20.02 4.32 -2.42
N THR A 23 -20.69 3.47 -3.19
CA THR A 23 -20.15 2.93 -4.45
C THR A 23 -19.89 4.02 -5.49
N LEU A 24 -20.78 5.00 -5.63
CA LEU A 24 -20.56 6.14 -6.53
C LEU A 24 -19.36 6.97 -6.06
N ARG A 25 -19.27 7.26 -4.76
CA ARG A 25 -18.14 8.03 -4.20
C ARG A 25 -16.80 7.28 -4.38
N ALA A 26 -16.81 5.96 -4.28
CA ALA A 26 -15.64 5.14 -4.57
C ALA A 26 -15.21 5.26 -6.04
N ILE A 27 -16.14 5.15 -6.99
CA ILE A 27 -15.87 5.33 -8.42
C ILE A 27 -15.32 6.73 -8.70
N LEU A 28 -15.94 7.77 -8.14
CA LEU A 28 -15.48 9.14 -8.27
C LEU A 28 -14.09 9.35 -7.62
N GLY A 29 -13.80 8.64 -6.53
CA GLY A 29 -12.48 8.58 -5.91
C GLY A 29 -11.41 8.04 -6.84
N VAL A 30 -11.67 6.90 -7.52
CA VAL A 30 -10.78 6.33 -8.56
C VAL A 30 -10.53 7.35 -9.67
N LEU A 31 -11.62 7.87 -10.26
CA LEU A 31 -11.54 8.79 -11.41
C LEU A 31 -10.83 10.10 -11.05
N THR A 32 -11.09 10.65 -9.86
CA THR A 32 -10.42 11.86 -9.38
C THR A 32 -8.92 11.63 -9.19
N ALA A 33 -8.54 10.51 -8.56
CA ALA A 33 -7.13 10.19 -8.36
C ALA A 33 -6.39 9.92 -9.69
N LEU A 34 -7.03 9.22 -10.63
CA LEU A 34 -6.53 9.04 -12.00
C LEU A 34 -6.33 10.38 -12.72
N ALA A 35 -7.35 11.25 -12.69
CA ALA A 35 -7.29 12.56 -13.34
C ALA A 35 -6.16 13.42 -12.76
N ILE A 36 -6.02 13.46 -11.42
CA ILE A 36 -4.91 14.16 -10.76
C ILE A 36 -3.56 13.60 -11.20
N SER A 37 -3.42 12.27 -11.27
CA SER A 37 -2.18 11.62 -11.69
C SER A 37 -1.82 11.98 -13.13
N PHE A 38 -2.77 11.98 -14.05
CA PHE A 38 -2.54 12.34 -15.46
C PHE A 38 -2.24 13.83 -15.66
N ILE A 39 -2.91 14.71 -14.91
CA ILE A 39 -2.71 16.15 -15.02
C ILE A 39 -1.39 16.57 -14.38
N LEU A 40 -1.10 16.09 -13.17
CA LEU A 40 0.09 16.48 -12.41
C LEU A 40 1.34 15.66 -12.74
N GLY A 41 1.20 14.45 -13.31
CA GLY A 41 2.31 13.57 -13.64
C GLY A 41 3.33 14.20 -14.58
N PRO A 42 2.94 14.65 -15.80
CA PRO A 42 3.90 15.22 -16.75
C PRO A 42 4.65 16.47 -16.23
N PRO A 43 4.01 17.48 -15.61
CA PRO A 43 4.74 18.62 -15.05
C PRO A 43 5.64 18.22 -13.88
N MET A 44 5.24 17.26 -13.05
CA MET A 44 6.07 16.77 -11.95
C MET A 44 7.33 16.05 -12.48
N ILE A 45 7.18 15.15 -13.45
CA ILE A 45 8.31 14.44 -14.07
C ILE A 45 9.28 15.41 -14.70
N ARG A 46 8.78 16.45 -15.42
CA ARG A 46 9.64 17.50 -16.00
C ARG A 46 10.42 18.25 -14.91
N ARG A 47 9.77 18.62 -13.78
CA ARG A 47 10.45 19.30 -12.68
C ARG A 47 11.52 18.42 -12.03
N LEU A 48 11.21 17.14 -11.76
CA LEU A 48 12.17 16.20 -11.18
C LEU A 48 13.40 16.01 -12.07
N ARG A 49 13.22 15.94 -13.41
CA ARG A 49 14.32 15.90 -14.38
C ARG A 49 15.15 17.19 -14.37
N HIS A 50 14.49 18.35 -14.32
CA HIS A 50 15.18 19.65 -14.30
C HIS A 50 16.10 19.80 -13.08
N TYR A 51 15.62 19.36 -11.90
CA TYR A 51 16.43 19.38 -10.68
C TYR A 51 17.45 18.25 -10.59
N LYS A 52 17.61 17.43 -11.64
CA LYS A 52 18.50 16.26 -11.68
C LYS A 52 18.30 15.32 -10.48
N ILE A 53 17.06 15.17 -10.03
CA ILE A 53 16.65 14.25 -8.97
C ILE A 53 16.51 12.86 -9.62
N GLY A 54 17.63 12.27 -10.01
CA GLY A 54 17.69 10.94 -10.62
C GLY A 54 18.30 9.92 -9.68
N GLN A 55 17.89 8.67 -9.85
CA GLN A 55 18.43 7.58 -9.04
C GLN A 55 19.92 7.39 -9.31
N MET A 56 20.71 7.32 -8.25
CA MET A 56 22.08 6.84 -8.32
C MET A 56 22.06 5.31 -8.43
N VAL A 57 22.49 4.79 -9.56
CA VAL A 57 22.58 3.33 -9.75
C VAL A 57 23.74 2.80 -8.89
N ARG A 58 23.50 1.73 -8.15
CA ARG A 58 24.53 1.06 -7.35
C ARG A 58 25.43 0.23 -8.24
N ASP A 59 26.73 0.26 -8.01
CA ASP A 59 27.74 -0.46 -8.81
C ASP A 59 27.67 -2.00 -8.61
N ASP A 60 27.02 -2.45 -7.52
CA ASP A 60 26.87 -3.85 -7.13
C ASP A 60 25.55 -4.48 -7.62
N GLY A 61 24.73 -3.75 -8.42
CA GLY A 61 23.48 -4.22 -9.02
C GLY A 61 23.65 -4.91 -10.39
N PRO A 62 22.55 -5.44 -10.97
CA PRO A 62 22.57 -5.96 -12.34
C PRO A 62 23.00 -4.87 -13.34
N GLN A 63 23.85 -5.23 -14.31
CA GLN A 63 24.35 -4.29 -15.33
C GLN A 63 23.24 -3.67 -16.19
N SER A 64 22.09 -4.35 -16.34
CA SER A 64 20.88 -3.84 -17.00
C SER A 64 20.37 -2.54 -16.39
N HIS A 65 20.64 -2.27 -15.12
CA HIS A 65 20.18 -1.07 -14.41
C HIS A 65 21.02 0.17 -14.73
N LEU A 66 22.20 0.03 -15.32
CA LEU A 66 23.04 1.18 -15.73
C LEU A 66 22.35 2.06 -16.77
N SER A 67 21.53 1.47 -17.65
CA SER A 67 20.72 2.21 -18.63
C SER A 67 19.63 3.10 -18.02
N LYS A 68 19.25 2.85 -16.75
CA LYS A 68 18.24 3.60 -16.00
C LYS A 68 18.82 4.81 -15.24
N ALA A 69 20.14 5.01 -15.33
CA ALA A 69 20.79 6.16 -14.69
C ALA A 69 20.17 7.47 -15.17
N GLY A 70 19.79 8.34 -14.24
CA GLY A 70 19.15 9.62 -14.56
C GLY A 70 17.63 9.60 -14.68
N THR A 71 16.96 8.44 -14.61
CA THR A 71 15.52 8.39 -14.47
C THR A 71 15.10 9.06 -13.14
N PRO A 72 14.19 10.04 -13.16
CA PRO A 72 13.76 10.73 -11.94
C PRO A 72 13.10 9.75 -10.96
N THR A 73 13.28 10.00 -9.68
CA THR A 73 12.63 9.25 -8.59
C THR A 73 11.79 10.19 -7.72
N MET A 74 11.21 9.70 -6.62
CA MET A 74 10.22 10.37 -5.76
C MET A 74 8.84 10.52 -6.42
N GLY A 75 8.53 9.73 -7.44
CA GLY A 75 7.21 9.73 -8.09
C GLY A 75 6.06 9.34 -7.16
N GLY A 76 6.36 8.64 -6.06
CA GLY A 76 5.40 8.33 -5.01
C GLY A 76 4.68 9.53 -4.42
N ALA A 77 5.30 10.71 -4.44
CA ALA A 77 4.65 11.94 -3.98
C ALA A 77 3.41 12.28 -4.83
N LEU A 78 3.40 11.98 -6.13
CA LEU A 78 2.22 12.13 -7.00
C LEU A 78 1.05 11.28 -6.50
N MET A 79 1.31 10.01 -6.16
CA MET A 79 0.28 9.13 -5.64
C MET A 79 -0.29 9.64 -4.31
N LEU A 80 0.56 10.09 -3.39
CA LEU A 80 0.11 10.61 -2.10
C LEU A 80 -0.78 11.85 -2.24
N VAL A 81 -0.42 12.76 -3.15
CA VAL A 81 -1.24 13.95 -3.46
C VAL A 81 -2.58 13.51 -4.05
N ALA A 82 -2.59 12.59 -5.00
CA ALA A 82 -3.82 12.10 -5.65
C ALA A 82 -4.72 11.38 -4.65
N VAL A 83 -4.17 10.47 -3.82
CA VAL A 83 -4.92 9.77 -2.76
C VAL A 83 -5.46 10.75 -1.74
N GLY A 84 -4.63 11.67 -1.26
CA GLY A 84 -5.02 12.66 -0.25
C GLY A 84 -6.19 13.52 -0.73
N ILE A 85 -6.06 14.14 -1.91
CA ILE A 85 -7.10 15.00 -2.47
C ILE A 85 -8.38 14.21 -2.73
N ALA A 86 -8.31 13.04 -3.41
CA ALA A 86 -9.48 12.24 -3.72
C ALA A 86 -10.21 11.76 -2.45
N THR A 87 -9.47 11.32 -1.43
CA THR A 87 -10.03 10.90 -0.14
C THR A 87 -10.73 12.09 0.56
N LEU A 88 -10.07 13.24 0.67
CA LEU A 88 -10.65 14.43 1.31
C LEU A 88 -11.90 14.96 0.59
N LEU A 89 -11.96 14.82 -0.73
CA LEU A 89 -13.13 15.26 -1.51
C LEU A 89 -14.33 14.34 -1.30
N TRP A 90 -14.14 13.01 -1.36
CA TRP A 90 -15.24 12.06 -1.48
C TRP A 90 -15.57 11.26 -0.22
N SER A 91 -14.66 11.17 0.78
CA SER A 91 -14.95 10.47 2.03
C SER A 91 -15.78 11.31 3.00
N ASN A 92 -16.43 10.61 3.93
CA ASN A 92 -17.03 11.22 5.11
C ASN A 92 -15.91 11.54 6.12
N LEU A 93 -15.61 12.84 6.26
CA LEU A 93 -14.52 13.32 7.12
C LEU A 93 -14.87 13.29 8.62
N ALA A 94 -16.11 12.98 8.99
CA ALA A 94 -16.46 12.69 10.40
C ALA A 94 -16.05 11.29 10.84
N ASN A 95 -15.62 10.43 9.90
CA ASN A 95 -15.25 9.05 10.17
C ASN A 95 -13.80 8.94 10.61
N VAL A 96 -13.56 8.38 11.79
CA VAL A 96 -12.21 8.23 12.36
C VAL A 96 -11.32 7.28 11.56
N TYR A 97 -11.87 6.18 10.99
CA TYR A 97 -11.10 5.22 10.22
C TYR A 97 -10.50 5.85 8.95
N VAL A 98 -11.23 6.77 8.31
CA VAL A 98 -10.71 7.53 7.15
C VAL A 98 -9.46 8.32 7.53
N TRP A 99 -9.48 8.99 8.68
CA TRP A 99 -8.31 9.72 9.15
C TRP A 99 -7.14 8.81 9.53
N VAL A 100 -7.42 7.68 10.19
CA VAL A 100 -6.37 6.74 10.56
C VAL A 100 -5.64 6.23 9.32
N VAL A 101 -6.36 5.72 8.31
CA VAL A 101 -5.72 5.18 7.10
C VAL A 101 -4.99 6.26 6.31
N LEU A 102 -5.57 7.46 6.20
CA LEU A 102 -4.97 8.58 5.48
C LEU A 102 -3.70 9.08 6.19
N LEU A 103 -3.78 9.36 7.49
CA LEU A 103 -2.65 9.89 8.26
C LEU A 103 -1.49 8.90 8.37
N VAL A 104 -1.76 7.61 8.59
CA VAL A 104 -0.72 6.57 8.57
C VAL A 104 -0.01 6.55 7.23
N THR A 105 -0.77 6.54 6.12
CA THR A 105 -0.21 6.53 4.77
C THR A 105 0.67 7.76 4.51
N LEU A 106 0.18 8.95 4.85
CA LEU A 106 0.92 10.20 4.67
C LEU A 106 2.16 10.29 5.57
N ALA A 107 2.07 9.81 6.82
CA ALA A 107 3.20 9.81 7.74
C ALA A 107 4.33 8.88 7.27
N PHE A 108 4.00 7.67 6.79
CA PHE A 108 5.00 6.77 6.20
C PHE A 108 5.57 7.35 4.90
N GLY A 109 4.74 8.03 4.11
CA GLY A 109 5.21 8.78 2.94
C GLY A 109 6.17 9.92 3.30
N ALA A 110 5.91 10.64 4.40
CA ALA A 110 6.80 11.69 4.89
C ALA A 110 8.15 11.13 5.35
N ILE A 111 8.16 9.95 6.01
CA ILE A 111 9.42 9.25 6.37
C ILE A 111 10.21 8.91 5.09
N GLY A 112 9.55 8.37 4.07
CA GLY A 112 10.16 8.08 2.78
C GLY A 112 10.64 9.32 2.06
N LEU A 113 9.88 10.42 2.13
CA LEU A 113 10.26 11.72 1.56
C LEU A 113 11.56 12.26 2.17
N VAL A 114 11.71 12.16 3.49
CA VAL A 114 12.93 12.57 4.18
C VAL A 114 14.12 11.71 3.77
N ASP A 115 13.91 10.40 3.59
CA ASP A 115 14.96 9.49 3.13
C ASP A 115 15.41 9.82 1.69
N ASP A 116 14.45 9.92 0.77
CA ASP A 116 14.71 10.27 -0.62
C ASP A 116 15.33 11.66 -0.75
N TYR A 117 14.84 12.66 0.00
CA TYR A 117 15.40 14.00 0.01
C TYR A 117 16.89 14.00 0.41
N LYS A 118 17.25 13.25 1.46
CA LYS A 118 18.65 13.13 1.90
C LYS A 118 19.53 12.46 0.85
N LYS A 119 19.02 11.40 0.19
CA LYS A 119 19.78 10.69 -0.85
C LYS A 119 20.03 11.55 -2.07
N LEU A 120 19.05 12.30 -2.51
CA LEU A 120 19.01 12.92 -3.83
C LEU A 120 19.39 14.40 -3.80
N VAL A 121 18.80 15.16 -2.87
CA VAL A 121 19.04 16.61 -2.79
C VAL A 121 20.31 16.91 -1.99
N LEU A 122 20.49 16.25 -0.82
CA LEU A 122 21.71 16.41 -0.02
C LEU A 122 22.85 15.52 -0.50
N ARG A 123 22.65 14.72 -1.55
CA ARG A 123 23.64 13.81 -2.15
C ARG A 123 24.32 12.90 -1.12
N ASN A 124 23.59 12.50 -0.10
CA ASN A 124 24.07 11.54 0.90
C ASN A 124 23.62 10.12 0.53
N PRO A 125 24.47 9.26 -0.04
CA PRO A 125 24.09 7.94 -0.53
C PRO A 125 23.54 7.02 0.57
N LYS A 126 23.83 7.30 1.85
CA LYS A 126 23.29 6.55 2.98
C LYS A 126 21.86 6.93 3.35
N GLY A 127 21.34 8.08 2.86
CA GLY A 127 20.00 8.55 3.16
C GLY A 127 19.74 8.75 4.64
N LEU A 128 18.53 8.39 5.09
CA LEU A 128 18.18 8.32 6.50
C LEU A 128 18.73 7.02 7.09
N ALA A 129 19.56 7.12 8.13
CA ALA A 129 20.12 5.93 8.76
C ALA A 129 19.00 4.95 9.18
N ALA A 130 19.18 3.66 8.90
CA ALA A 130 18.14 2.62 9.08
C ALA A 130 17.49 2.65 10.48
N ARG A 131 18.28 2.92 11.53
CA ARG A 131 17.78 3.06 12.91
C ARG A 131 16.74 4.18 13.08
N TYR A 132 16.94 5.34 12.43
CA TYR A 132 16.00 6.48 12.50
C TYR A 132 14.78 6.23 11.61
N LYS A 133 14.96 5.62 10.44
CA LYS A 133 13.86 5.20 9.57
C LYS A 133 12.93 4.24 10.30
N TYR A 134 13.49 3.18 10.89
CA TYR A 134 12.74 2.20 11.67
C TYR A 134 12.11 2.80 12.93
N PHE A 135 12.81 3.69 13.63
CA PHE A 135 12.28 4.39 14.81
C PHE A 135 10.99 5.18 14.47
N TRP A 136 11.02 6.00 13.42
CA TRP A 136 9.85 6.80 13.06
C TRP A 136 8.71 5.94 12.52
N GLN A 137 8.98 4.89 11.75
CA GLN A 137 7.99 3.90 11.36
C GLN A 137 7.35 3.24 12.59
N SER A 138 8.15 2.90 13.60
CA SER A 138 7.67 2.28 14.84
C SER A 138 6.80 3.26 15.64
N VAL A 139 7.19 4.52 15.74
CA VAL A 139 6.38 5.55 16.43
C VAL A 139 5.01 5.69 15.77
N VAL A 140 4.97 5.86 14.45
CA VAL A 140 3.69 6.00 13.72
C VAL A 140 2.87 4.73 13.81
N GLY A 141 3.48 3.56 13.61
CA GLY A 141 2.82 2.26 13.69
C GLY A 141 2.23 1.96 15.07
N LEU A 142 2.96 2.29 16.15
CA LEU A 142 2.47 2.11 17.53
C LEU A 142 1.34 3.09 17.86
N ILE A 143 1.44 4.36 17.46
CA ILE A 143 0.34 5.32 17.65
C ILE A 143 -0.92 4.83 16.95
N ALA A 144 -0.81 4.36 15.70
CA ALA A 144 -1.95 3.81 14.97
C ALA A 144 -2.52 2.57 15.66
N ALA A 145 -1.66 1.66 16.15
CA ALA A 145 -2.05 0.44 16.84
C ALA A 145 -2.80 0.71 18.14
N VAL A 146 -2.27 1.63 18.96
CA VAL A 146 -2.91 2.04 20.22
C VAL A 146 -4.24 2.72 19.94
N LEU A 147 -4.28 3.64 18.96
CA LEU A 147 -5.53 4.33 18.59
C LEU A 147 -6.59 3.32 18.11
N LEU A 148 -6.24 2.38 17.23
CA LEU A 148 -7.18 1.36 16.74
C LEU A 148 -7.65 0.42 17.86
N PHE A 149 -6.79 0.10 18.82
CA PHE A 149 -7.17 -0.67 20.01
C PHE A 149 -8.15 0.13 20.90
N TRP A 150 -7.91 1.42 21.07
CA TRP A 150 -8.74 2.26 21.95
C TRP A 150 -10.12 2.57 21.37
N ILE A 151 -10.23 2.69 20.04
CA ILE A 151 -11.53 2.94 19.38
C ILE A 151 -12.34 1.65 19.16
N ALA A 152 -11.73 0.46 19.35
CA ALA A 152 -12.42 -0.80 19.23
C ALA A 152 -13.58 -0.89 20.25
N ARG A 153 -14.77 -1.23 19.77
CA ARG A 153 -16.01 -1.26 20.57
C ARG A 153 -16.45 -2.67 20.91
N THR A 154 -16.04 -3.63 20.12
CA THR A 154 -16.44 -5.04 20.28
C THR A 154 -15.21 -5.94 20.37
N PRO A 155 -15.30 -7.10 21.07
CA PRO A 155 -14.19 -8.06 21.10
C PRO A 155 -13.78 -8.55 19.70
N ALA A 156 -14.70 -8.60 18.74
CA ALA A 156 -14.42 -8.98 17.37
C ALA A 156 -13.44 -8.01 16.67
N GLU A 157 -13.39 -6.75 17.11
CA GLU A 157 -12.50 -5.74 16.57
C GLU A 157 -11.05 -5.87 17.07
N THR A 158 -10.74 -6.73 18.00
CA THR A 158 -9.39 -7.04 18.51
C THR A 158 -9.03 -8.51 18.38
N ALA A 159 -9.84 -9.29 17.64
CA ALA A 159 -9.61 -10.68 17.36
C ALA A 159 -8.82 -10.89 16.06
N LEU A 160 -7.93 -11.87 16.05
CA LEU A 160 -7.28 -12.36 14.83
C LEU A 160 -8.17 -13.44 14.20
N LEU A 161 -8.55 -13.24 12.96
CA LEU A 161 -9.35 -14.18 12.19
C LEU A 161 -8.45 -15.14 11.41
N ILE A 162 -8.78 -16.43 11.48
CA ILE A 162 -8.09 -17.43 10.67
C ILE A 162 -8.87 -17.61 9.36
N PRO A 163 -8.28 -17.26 8.19
CA PRO A 163 -8.96 -17.44 6.91
C PRO A 163 -9.30 -18.91 6.68
N TYR A 164 -10.43 -19.18 6.02
CA TYR A 164 -10.99 -20.51 5.72
C TYR A 164 -11.49 -21.33 6.93
N LEU A 165 -11.33 -20.86 8.17
CA LEU A 165 -11.83 -21.52 9.37
C LEU A 165 -12.89 -20.63 10.04
N LYS A 166 -14.18 -20.96 9.83
CA LYS A 166 -15.34 -20.14 10.24
C LYS A 166 -15.36 -19.77 11.71
N ASP A 167 -15.10 -20.77 12.56
CA ASP A 167 -15.35 -20.67 14.00
C ASP A 167 -14.05 -20.38 14.79
N VAL A 168 -12.92 -20.18 14.07
CA VAL A 168 -11.63 -19.98 14.71
C VAL A 168 -11.26 -18.51 14.68
N SER A 169 -11.45 -17.86 15.82
CA SER A 169 -10.91 -16.52 16.08
C SER A 169 -10.10 -16.53 17.37
N VAL A 170 -8.96 -15.87 17.35
CA VAL A 170 -8.08 -15.76 18.51
C VAL A 170 -8.24 -14.38 19.11
N GLN A 171 -8.76 -14.30 20.33
CA GLN A 171 -8.86 -13.04 21.07
C GLN A 171 -7.47 -12.60 21.52
N LEU A 172 -6.98 -11.52 20.96
CA LEU A 172 -5.63 -11.04 21.23
C LEU A 172 -5.55 -10.09 22.42
N GLY A 173 -6.66 -9.39 22.76
CA GLY A 173 -6.62 -8.35 23.78
C GLY A 173 -5.51 -7.34 23.52
N PRO A 174 -4.64 -7.01 24.49
CA PRO A 174 -3.54 -6.06 24.31
C PRO A 174 -2.49 -6.49 23.25
N TRP A 175 -2.34 -7.79 22.96
CA TRP A 175 -1.45 -8.31 21.92
C TRP A 175 -1.84 -7.85 20.51
N TYR A 176 -3.10 -7.41 20.35
CA TYR A 176 -3.57 -6.75 19.13
C TYR A 176 -2.70 -5.55 18.75
N ILE A 177 -2.22 -4.78 19.73
CA ILE A 177 -1.34 -3.62 19.49
C ILE A 177 -0.03 -4.08 18.82
N LEU A 178 0.56 -5.17 19.32
CA LEU A 178 1.79 -5.71 18.74
C LEU A 178 1.55 -6.24 17.32
N LEU A 179 0.46 -7.00 17.12
CA LEU A 179 0.12 -7.51 15.78
C LEU A 179 -0.09 -6.37 14.78
N THR A 180 -0.91 -5.38 15.14
CA THR A 180 -1.17 -4.20 14.30
C THR A 180 0.11 -3.47 13.92
N TYR A 181 0.99 -3.23 14.90
CA TYR A 181 2.30 -2.63 14.66
C TYR A 181 3.13 -3.45 13.67
N LEU A 182 3.23 -4.76 13.88
CA LEU A 182 3.99 -5.65 13.00
C LEU A 182 3.43 -5.68 11.58
N VAL A 183 2.10 -5.69 11.42
CA VAL A 183 1.45 -5.69 10.12
C VAL A 183 1.72 -4.37 9.38
N ILE A 184 1.55 -3.22 10.02
CA ILE A 184 1.76 -1.91 9.37
C ILE A 184 3.23 -1.71 8.98
N VAL A 185 4.15 -1.90 9.92
CA VAL A 185 5.58 -1.68 9.67
C VAL A 185 6.14 -2.77 8.75
N GLY A 186 5.71 -4.02 8.93
CA GLY A 186 6.13 -5.16 8.11
C GLY A 186 5.71 -4.99 6.65
N SER A 187 4.44 -4.70 6.39
CA SER A 187 3.95 -4.48 5.02
C SER A 187 4.60 -3.27 4.34
N SER A 188 4.84 -2.17 5.10
CA SER A 188 5.56 -1.00 4.59
C SER A 188 6.95 -1.36 4.08
N ASN A 189 7.73 -2.09 4.87
CA ASN A 189 9.08 -2.48 4.47
C ASN A 189 9.06 -3.58 3.40
N ALA A 190 8.07 -4.47 3.39
CA ALA A 190 7.94 -5.52 2.38
C ALA A 190 7.67 -4.94 0.98
N VAL A 191 6.77 -3.97 0.86
CA VAL A 191 6.55 -3.26 -0.41
C VAL A 191 7.80 -2.49 -0.84
N ASN A 192 8.50 -1.85 0.09
CA ASN A 192 9.74 -1.13 -0.22
C ASN A 192 10.85 -2.08 -0.74
N LEU A 193 10.99 -3.27 -0.17
CA LEU A 193 11.93 -4.28 -0.68
C LEU A 193 11.55 -4.81 -2.08
N THR A 194 10.27 -4.81 -2.42
CA THR A 194 9.77 -5.28 -3.71
C THR A 194 9.91 -4.23 -4.81
N ASP A 195 10.05 -2.95 -4.48
CA ASP A 195 10.16 -1.83 -5.43
C ASP A 195 11.56 -1.75 -6.06
N GLY A 196 11.98 -2.81 -6.73
CA GLY A 196 13.29 -2.91 -7.37
C GLY A 196 13.27 -2.89 -8.90
N LEU A 197 12.10 -3.10 -9.54
CA LEU A 197 11.91 -3.09 -10.99
C LEU A 197 10.73 -2.19 -11.39
N ASP A 198 10.75 -1.71 -12.64
CA ASP A 198 9.76 -0.78 -13.19
C ASP A 198 8.33 -1.31 -13.09
N GLY A 199 7.50 -0.70 -12.25
CA GLY A 199 6.10 -1.09 -12.03
C GLY A 199 5.89 -2.40 -11.25
N LEU A 200 6.95 -3.06 -10.80
CA LEU A 200 6.85 -4.35 -10.11
C LEU A 200 6.00 -4.28 -8.85
N ALA A 201 6.20 -3.28 -7.99
CA ALA A 201 5.50 -3.15 -6.72
C ALA A 201 4.12 -2.50 -6.87
N VAL A 202 3.95 -1.56 -7.79
CA VAL A 202 2.74 -0.74 -7.91
C VAL A 202 1.51 -1.57 -8.28
N MET A 203 1.60 -2.43 -9.29
CA MET A 203 0.44 -3.23 -9.72
C MET A 203 -0.01 -4.25 -8.66
N PRO A 204 0.88 -5.01 -7.99
CA PRO A 204 0.51 -5.83 -6.83
C PRO A 204 -0.19 -5.03 -5.72
N VAL A 205 0.29 -3.83 -5.39
CA VAL A 205 -0.40 -2.96 -4.41
C VAL A 205 -1.80 -2.61 -4.87
N VAL A 206 -1.99 -2.22 -6.15
CA VAL A 206 -3.30 -1.90 -6.72
C VAL A 206 -4.26 -3.08 -6.63
N LEU A 207 -3.79 -4.28 -6.98
CA LEU A 207 -4.60 -5.51 -6.94
C LEU A 207 -5.01 -5.88 -5.51
N VAL A 208 -4.05 -5.87 -4.57
CA VAL A 208 -4.31 -6.18 -3.16
C VAL A 208 -5.20 -5.13 -2.52
N MET A 209 -4.98 -3.83 -2.81
CA MET A 209 -5.83 -2.76 -2.27
C MET A 209 -7.25 -2.83 -2.82
N GLY A 210 -7.42 -3.16 -4.10
CA GLY A 210 -8.74 -3.39 -4.70
C GLY A 210 -9.50 -4.52 -3.99
N ALA A 211 -8.81 -5.63 -3.71
CA ALA A 211 -9.38 -6.75 -2.96
C ALA A 211 -9.70 -6.38 -1.51
N LEU A 212 -8.78 -5.69 -0.81
CA LEU A 212 -9.07 -5.16 0.53
C LEU A 212 -10.26 -4.21 0.52
N GLY A 213 -10.43 -3.40 -0.53
CA GLY A 213 -11.62 -2.58 -0.72
C GLY A 213 -12.93 -3.37 -0.73
N ALA A 214 -12.93 -4.58 -1.32
CA ALA A 214 -14.08 -5.48 -1.25
C ALA A 214 -14.34 -5.97 0.19
N PHE A 215 -13.29 -6.32 0.95
CA PHE A 215 -13.42 -6.66 2.38
C PHE A 215 -13.94 -5.47 3.19
N VAL A 216 -13.42 -4.27 2.96
CA VAL A 216 -13.88 -3.02 3.60
C VAL A 216 -15.36 -2.80 3.36
N TYR A 217 -15.82 -2.96 2.10
CA TYR A 217 -17.22 -2.80 1.74
C TYR A 217 -18.10 -3.84 2.42
N ALA A 218 -17.67 -5.10 2.44
CA ALA A 218 -18.39 -6.21 3.06
C ALA A 218 -18.47 -6.06 4.60
N SER A 219 -17.34 -5.79 5.27
CA SER A 219 -17.29 -5.62 6.73
C SER A 219 -18.00 -4.35 7.21
N GLY A 220 -18.09 -3.32 6.36
CA GLY A 220 -18.81 -2.08 6.67
C GLY A 220 -20.32 -2.16 6.51
N ASN A 221 -20.86 -3.26 5.97
CA ASN A 221 -22.29 -3.47 5.76
C ASN A 221 -22.75 -4.70 6.54
N ILE A 222 -23.63 -4.49 7.54
CA ILE A 222 -24.08 -5.56 8.44
C ILE A 222 -24.70 -6.75 7.69
N LYS A 223 -25.49 -6.51 6.64
CA LYS A 223 -26.12 -7.57 5.86
C LYS A 223 -25.11 -8.43 5.10
N PHE A 224 -24.10 -7.79 4.51
CA PHE A 224 -23.01 -8.52 3.85
C PHE A 224 -22.11 -9.23 4.87
N ALA A 225 -21.79 -8.58 5.98
CA ALA A 225 -21.00 -9.17 7.03
C ALA A 225 -21.66 -10.44 7.60
N GLU A 226 -22.96 -10.40 7.91
CA GLU A 226 -23.75 -11.54 8.36
C GLU A 226 -23.82 -12.66 7.30
N TYR A 227 -24.12 -12.30 6.04
CA TYR A 227 -24.19 -13.27 4.94
C TYR A 227 -22.85 -13.97 4.68
N LEU A 228 -21.73 -13.24 4.81
CA LEU A 228 -20.38 -13.75 4.59
C LEU A 228 -19.75 -14.33 5.85
N LEU A 229 -20.40 -14.21 7.01
CA LEU A 229 -19.91 -14.64 8.32
C LEU A 229 -18.57 -13.99 8.70
N ILE A 230 -18.38 -12.73 8.33
CA ILE A 230 -17.22 -11.91 8.70
C ILE A 230 -17.62 -10.89 9.77
N PRO A 231 -16.67 -10.38 10.57
CA PRO A 231 -16.98 -9.34 11.55
C PRO A 231 -17.54 -8.09 10.87
N SER A 232 -18.66 -7.59 11.40
CA SER A 232 -19.13 -6.26 11.07
C SER A 232 -18.36 -5.23 11.89
N VAL A 233 -17.72 -4.27 11.21
CA VAL A 233 -17.03 -3.15 11.85
C VAL A 233 -17.78 -1.87 11.47
N PRO A 234 -18.57 -1.30 12.41
CA PRO A 234 -19.38 -0.12 12.11
C PRO A 234 -18.53 1.07 11.67
N GLY A 235 -18.90 1.67 10.55
CA GLY A 235 -18.23 2.85 10.00
C GLY A 235 -17.03 2.54 9.10
N VAL A 236 -16.47 1.32 9.10
CA VAL A 236 -15.31 1.00 8.27
C VAL A 236 -15.60 1.12 6.77
N GLY A 237 -16.85 0.95 6.35
CA GLY A 237 -17.25 1.03 4.93
C GLY A 237 -16.79 2.32 4.22
N GLU A 238 -16.67 3.44 4.94
CA GLU A 238 -16.17 4.70 4.38
C GLU A 238 -14.72 4.63 3.86
N VAL A 239 -13.92 3.69 4.37
CA VAL A 239 -12.54 3.46 3.92
C VAL A 239 -12.48 2.93 2.48
N VAL A 240 -13.61 2.42 1.92
CA VAL A 240 -13.69 2.03 0.50
C VAL A 240 -13.27 3.18 -0.43
N VAL A 241 -13.63 4.42 -0.08
CA VAL A 241 -13.26 5.61 -0.89
C VAL A 241 -11.74 5.80 -0.90
N PHE A 242 -11.08 5.62 0.24
CA PHE A 242 -9.61 5.65 0.32
C PHE A 242 -8.97 4.52 -0.50
N CYS A 243 -9.47 3.28 -0.38
CA CYS A 243 -8.99 2.15 -1.18
C CYS A 243 -9.13 2.43 -2.68
N ALA A 244 -10.28 2.96 -3.10
CA ALA A 244 -10.57 3.34 -4.46
C ALA A 244 -9.64 4.47 -4.96
N ALA A 245 -9.42 5.51 -4.14
CA ALA A 245 -8.48 6.59 -4.45
C ALA A 245 -7.06 6.07 -4.64
N LEU A 246 -6.61 5.13 -3.79
CA LEU A 246 -5.28 4.51 -3.90
C LEU A 246 -5.16 3.65 -5.17
N VAL A 247 -6.19 2.87 -5.51
CA VAL A 247 -6.25 2.13 -6.77
C VAL A 247 -6.13 3.09 -7.96
N GLY A 248 -6.90 4.18 -7.97
CA GLY A 248 -6.84 5.18 -9.03
C GLY A 248 -5.47 5.87 -9.13
N ALA A 249 -4.90 6.27 -8.00
CA ALA A 249 -3.56 6.88 -7.96
C ALA A 249 -2.46 5.91 -8.41
N GLY A 250 -2.54 4.65 -7.97
CA GLY A 250 -1.61 3.60 -8.37
C GLY A 250 -1.65 3.31 -9.86
N LEU A 251 -2.85 3.16 -10.45
CA LEU A 251 -3.01 2.99 -11.89
C LEU A 251 -2.53 4.21 -12.67
N GLY A 252 -2.85 5.42 -12.19
CA GLY A 252 -2.39 6.66 -12.82
C GLY A 252 -0.87 6.84 -12.75
N PHE A 253 -0.24 6.41 -11.66
CA PHE A 253 1.22 6.41 -11.54
C PHE A 253 1.86 5.32 -12.40
N LEU A 254 1.26 4.12 -12.45
CA LEU A 254 1.73 3.00 -13.26
C LEU A 254 1.84 3.38 -14.75
N TRP A 255 0.99 4.27 -15.25
CA TRP A 255 1.10 4.80 -16.62
C TRP A 255 2.48 5.37 -16.95
N PHE A 256 3.14 5.97 -15.96
CA PHE A 256 4.48 6.55 -16.11
C PHE A 256 5.60 5.64 -15.59
N ASN A 257 5.26 4.64 -14.78
CA ASN A 257 6.22 3.75 -14.11
C ASN A 257 6.34 2.37 -14.78
N THR A 258 5.50 2.05 -15.81
CA THR A 258 5.68 0.82 -16.59
C THR A 258 7.02 0.83 -17.34
N TYR A 259 7.56 -0.38 -17.56
CA TYR A 259 8.82 -0.57 -18.28
C TYR A 259 8.75 -0.09 -19.74
N PRO A 260 9.71 0.75 -20.22
CA PRO A 260 10.76 1.42 -19.46
C PRO A 260 10.22 2.65 -18.70
N ALA A 261 10.49 2.73 -17.40
CA ALA A 261 9.90 3.75 -16.53
C ALA A 261 10.37 5.17 -16.86
N GLN A 262 9.41 6.10 -16.84
CA GLN A 262 9.68 7.53 -16.96
C GLN A 262 10.00 8.19 -15.61
N VAL A 263 9.58 7.54 -14.52
CA VAL A 263 9.79 7.98 -13.14
C VAL A 263 9.71 6.77 -12.20
N PHE A 264 10.57 6.75 -11.19
CA PHE A 264 10.55 5.74 -10.12
C PHE A 264 9.72 6.20 -8.94
N MET A 265 9.15 5.24 -8.22
CA MET A 265 8.29 5.49 -7.06
C MET A 265 9.07 6.11 -5.90
N GLY A 266 10.22 5.54 -5.56
CA GLY A 266 11.04 5.93 -4.43
C GLY A 266 10.47 5.48 -3.08
N ASP A 267 11.25 5.70 -2.02
CA ASP A 267 10.87 5.34 -0.65
C ASP A 267 9.60 6.09 -0.19
N VAL A 268 9.37 7.28 -0.73
CA VAL A 268 8.15 8.08 -0.52
C VAL A 268 6.88 7.30 -0.84
N GLY A 269 6.85 6.62 -1.97
CA GLY A 269 5.68 5.85 -2.39
C GLY A 269 5.67 4.46 -1.78
N ALA A 270 6.80 3.76 -1.84
CA ALA A 270 6.89 2.38 -1.43
C ALA A 270 6.52 2.16 0.04
N LEU A 271 7.04 3.01 0.95
CA LEU A 271 6.71 2.93 2.38
C LEU A 271 5.24 3.28 2.64
N ALA A 272 4.73 4.30 1.97
CA ALA A 272 3.35 4.75 2.15
C ALA A 272 2.34 3.71 1.67
N LEU A 273 2.55 3.15 0.48
CA LEU A 273 1.64 2.14 -0.09
C LEU A 273 1.62 0.86 0.74
N GLY A 274 2.79 0.41 1.21
CA GLY A 274 2.86 -0.76 2.07
C GLY A 274 2.18 -0.53 3.43
N ALA A 275 2.37 0.64 4.04
CA ALA A 275 1.68 1.01 5.28
C ALA A 275 0.16 1.13 5.07
N ALA A 276 -0.28 1.65 3.90
CA ALA A 276 -1.69 1.70 3.53
C ALA A 276 -2.31 0.30 3.46
N LEU A 277 -1.65 -0.67 2.81
CA LEU A 277 -2.11 -2.07 2.79
C LEU A 277 -2.24 -2.62 4.20
N GLY A 278 -1.21 -2.42 5.04
CA GLY A 278 -1.18 -2.91 6.42
C GLY A 278 -2.30 -2.33 7.26
N VAL A 279 -2.46 -1.01 7.28
CA VAL A 279 -3.48 -0.36 8.12
C VAL A 279 -4.91 -0.68 7.65
N VAL A 280 -5.17 -0.77 6.34
CA VAL A 280 -6.48 -1.18 5.83
C VAL A 280 -6.80 -2.63 6.23
N ALA A 281 -5.85 -3.56 6.07
CA ALA A 281 -6.04 -4.96 6.46
C ALA A 281 -6.37 -5.09 7.96
N VAL A 282 -5.66 -4.35 8.82
CA VAL A 282 -5.92 -4.34 10.27
C VAL A 282 -7.31 -3.79 10.58
N VAL A 283 -7.72 -2.70 9.95
CA VAL A 283 -9.03 -2.08 10.19
C VAL A 283 -10.18 -3.04 9.85
N VAL A 284 -10.01 -3.92 8.85
CA VAL A 284 -11.01 -4.93 8.45
C VAL A 284 -10.75 -6.33 9.00
N ARG A 285 -9.76 -6.51 9.87
CA ARG A 285 -9.40 -7.81 10.49
C ARG A 285 -8.99 -8.87 9.46
N GLN A 286 -8.26 -8.46 8.45
CA GLN A 286 -7.81 -9.34 7.37
C GLN A 286 -6.27 -9.41 7.31
N GLU A 287 -5.62 -9.43 8.46
CA GLU A 287 -4.15 -9.44 8.58
C GLU A 287 -3.54 -10.69 7.93
N LEU A 288 -4.12 -11.87 8.20
CA LEU A 288 -3.65 -13.12 7.60
C LEU A 288 -4.03 -13.23 6.12
N VAL A 289 -5.17 -12.67 5.72
CA VAL A 289 -5.55 -12.59 4.30
C VAL A 289 -4.58 -11.67 3.55
N LEU A 290 -4.13 -10.58 4.17
CA LEU A 290 -3.08 -9.74 3.59
C LEU A 290 -1.78 -10.51 3.33
N LEU A 291 -1.37 -11.41 4.24
CA LEU A 291 -0.20 -12.27 4.02
C LEU A 291 -0.37 -13.17 2.79
N ILE A 292 -1.59 -13.68 2.54
CA ILE A 292 -1.90 -14.48 1.36
C ILE A 292 -1.90 -13.62 0.10
N MET A 293 -2.74 -12.57 0.06
CA MET A 293 -2.87 -11.69 -1.12
C MET A 293 -1.57 -10.97 -1.45
N GLY A 294 -0.85 -10.54 -0.42
CA GLY A 294 0.47 -9.90 -0.51
C GLY A 294 1.65 -10.88 -0.58
N GLY A 295 1.42 -12.16 -0.89
CA GLY A 295 2.43 -13.21 -0.83
C GLY A 295 3.69 -12.93 -1.67
N ILE A 296 3.59 -12.13 -2.72
CA ILE A 296 4.78 -11.64 -3.45
C ILE A 296 5.66 -10.77 -2.53
N PHE A 297 5.08 -9.81 -1.81
CA PHE A 297 5.82 -8.97 -0.85
C PHE A 297 6.43 -9.80 0.27
N VAL A 298 5.69 -10.81 0.74
CA VAL A 298 6.16 -11.77 1.74
C VAL A 298 7.34 -12.58 1.22
N ALA A 299 7.24 -13.14 0.00
CA ALA A 299 8.30 -13.95 -0.62
C ALA A 299 9.58 -13.13 -0.84
N GLU A 300 9.45 -11.88 -1.33
CA GLU A 300 10.57 -10.96 -1.50
C GLU A 300 11.27 -10.69 -0.17
N THR A 301 10.50 -10.36 0.86
CA THR A 301 11.04 -10.08 2.20
C THR A 301 11.71 -11.31 2.81
N LEU A 302 11.06 -12.46 2.76
CA LEU A 302 11.61 -13.72 3.27
C LEU A 302 12.91 -14.10 2.55
N SER A 303 12.98 -13.86 1.24
CA SER A 303 14.21 -14.14 0.48
C SER A 303 15.41 -13.33 0.98
N VAL A 304 15.19 -12.06 1.35
CA VAL A 304 16.22 -11.20 1.94
C VAL A 304 16.61 -11.69 3.33
N MET A 305 15.62 -12.01 4.16
CA MET A 305 15.87 -12.50 5.53
C MET A 305 16.66 -13.81 5.51
N LEU A 306 16.26 -14.78 4.67
CA LEU A 306 16.95 -16.07 4.52
C LEU A 306 18.36 -15.90 3.96
N GLN A 307 18.53 -15.03 2.97
CA GLN A 307 19.85 -14.73 2.40
C GLN A 307 20.80 -14.17 3.44
N VAL A 308 20.35 -13.17 4.21
CA VAL A 308 21.16 -12.54 5.26
C VAL A 308 21.47 -13.53 6.39
N ALA A 309 20.49 -14.32 6.83
CA ALA A 309 20.67 -15.33 7.86
C ALA A 309 21.69 -16.40 7.41
N SER A 310 21.53 -16.96 6.22
CA SER A 310 22.45 -17.95 5.68
C SER A 310 23.87 -17.39 5.56
N PHE A 311 24.02 -16.20 4.99
CA PHE A 311 25.34 -15.59 4.82
C PHE A 311 26.03 -15.32 6.14
N LYS A 312 25.31 -14.86 7.17
CA LYS A 312 25.86 -14.64 8.51
C LYS A 312 26.25 -15.94 9.23
N MET A 313 25.47 -17.02 9.02
CA MET A 313 25.72 -18.29 9.73
C MET A 313 26.72 -19.19 9.01
N THR A 314 26.70 -19.20 7.66
CA THR A 314 27.45 -20.19 6.87
C THR A 314 28.43 -19.58 5.88
N GLY A 315 28.45 -18.26 5.68
CA GLY A 315 29.22 -17.58 4.64
C GLY A 315 28.73 -17.84 3.20
N LYS A 316 27.64 -18.60 3.03
CA LYS A 316 27.13 -19.00 1.71
C LYS A 316 25.83 -18.27 1.36
N ARG A 317 25.65 -17.94 0.08
CA ARG A 317 24.43 -17.37 -0.47
C ARG A 317 23.48 -18.47 -0.88
N ILE A 318 22.17 -18.38 -0.53
CA ILE A 318 21.10 -19.27 -1.00
C ILE A 318 20.68 -18.87 -2.41
N PHE A 319 20.43 -17.57 -2.60
CA PHE A 319 20.04 -17.00 -3.89
C PHE A 319 21.24 -16.33 -4.56
N ARG A 320 21.22 -16.23 -5.90
CA ARG A 320 22.25 -15.46 -6.64
C ARG A 320 22.32 -14.02 -6.15
N MET A 321 21.14 -13.42 -5.91
CA MET A 321 20.94 -12.13 -5.27
C MET A 321 19.56 -12.14 -4.60
N ALA A 322 19.37 -11.40 -3.53
CA ALA A 322 18.08 -11.11 -2.91
C ALA A 322 17.82 -9.59 -2.97
N PRO A 323 16.58 -9.17 -3.15
CA PRO A 323 15.32 -9.92 -3.24
C PRO A 323 15.18 -10.84 -4.50
N LEU A 324 14.09 -11.65 -4.57
CA LEU A 324 13.90 -12.69 -5.60
C LEU A 324 13.89 -12.17 -7.03
N HIS A 325 13.34 -10.98 -7.28
CA HIS A 325 13.31 -10.40 -8.63
C HIS A 325 14.73 -10.31 -9.22
N HIS A 326 15.73 -9.87 -8.45
CA HIS A 326 17.13 -9.85 -8.89
C HIS A 326 17.72 -11.24 -9.11
N HIS A 327 17.27 -12.25 -8.34
CA HIS A 327 17.67 -13.63 -8.58
C HIS A 327 17.25 -14.12 -9.98
N PHE A 328 16.03 -13.76 -10.42
CA PHE A 328 15.54 -14.13 -11.74
C PHE A 328 16.20 -13.34 -12.86
N GLU A 329 16.51 -12.06 -12.67
CA GLU A 329 17.32 -11.28 -13.62
C GLU A 329 18.69 -11.91 -13.82
N LEU A 330 19.39 -12.28 -12.73
CA LEU A 330 20.69 -12.95 -12.80
C LEU A 330 20.63 -14.40 -13.34
N LYS A 331 19.42 -14.98 -13.46
CA LYS A 331 19.16 -16.20 -14.23
C LYS A 331 18.96 -15.95 -15.72
N GLY A 332 18.98 -14.69 -16.17
CA GLY A 332 18.83 -14.32 -17.57
C GLY A 332 17.37 -14.07 -18.00
N TRP A 333 16.45 -13.86 -17.04
CA TRP A 333 15.09 -13.45 -17.39
C TRP A 333 15.08 -11.94 -17.68
N PRO A 334 14.52 -11.51 -18.82
CA PRO A 334 14.34 -10.09 -19.07
C PRO A 334 13.35 -9.48 -18.06
N GLU A 335 13.62 -8.24 -17.66
CA GLU A 335 12.85 -7.52 -16.64
C GLU A 335 11.33 -7.56 -16.86
N PRO A 336 10.78 -7.27 -18.07
CA PRO A 336 9.33 -7.33 -18.28
C PRO A 336 8.72 -8.71 -18.01
N ARG A 337 9.48 -9.78 -18.23
CA ARG A 337 9.03 -11.15 -17.94
C ARG A 337 8.91 -11.39 -16.43
N VAL A 338 9.85 -10.88 -15.64
CA VAL A 338 9.79 -10.97 -14.18
C VAL A 338 8.56 -10.20 -13.69
N ILE A 339 8.41 -8.95 -14.11
CA ILE A 339 7.31 -8.05 -13.73
C ILE A 339 5.95 -8.70 -13.99
N VAL A 340 5.68 -9.11 -15.23
CA VAL A 340 4.37 -9.66 -15.62
C VAL A 340 4.07 -10.96 -14.89
N ARG A 341 5.06 -11.84 -14.68
CA ARG A 341 4.86 -13.08 -13.92
C ARG A 341 4.52 -12.82 -12.46
N PHE A 342 5.14 -11.83 -11.83
CA PHE A 342 4.83 -11.43 -10.46
C PHE A 342 3.42 -10.84 -10.36
N TRP A 343 2.98 -10.06 -11.36
CA TRP A 343 1.60 -9.59 -11.42
C TRP A 343 0.59 -10.74 -11.53
N ILE A 344 0.87 -11.72 -12.40
CA ILE A 344 0.01 -12.91 -12.54
C ILE A 344 -0.07 -13.70 -11.23
N LEU A 345 1.07 -13.91 -10.56
CA LEU A 345 1.10 -14.56 -9.25
C LEU A 345 0.30 -13.77 -8.22
N THR A 346 0.40 -12.44 -8.22
CA THR A 346 -0.42 -11.59 -7.34
C THR A 346 -1.91 -11.76 -7.63
N VAL A 347 -2.33 -11.80 -8.90
CA VAL A 347 -3.74 -12.05 -9.25
C VAL A 347 -4.21 -13.38 -8.66
N ILE A 348 -3.43 -14.44 -8.80
CA ILE A 348 -3.77 -15.76 -8.25
C ILE A 348 -3.92 -15.68 -6.72
N LEU A 349 -2.96 -15.06 -6.03
CA LEU A 349 -2.97 -14.92 -4.58
C LEU A 349 -4.13 -14.04 -4.08
N VAL A 350 -4.47 -12.99 -4.82
CA VAL A 350 -5.63 -12.14 -4.54
C VAL A 350 -6.93 -12.93 -4.69
N LEU A 351 -7.07 -13.75 -5.73
CA LEU A 351 -8.25 -14.61 -5.90
C LEU A 351 -8.35 -15.66 -4.78
N VAL A 352 -7.23 -16.24 -4.37
CA VAL A 352 -7.17 -17.13 -3.20
C VAL A 352 -7.62 -16.38 -1.94
N GLY A 353 -7.09 -15.17 -1.68
CA GLY A 353 -7.51 -14.36 -0.54
C GLY A 353 -9.00 -13.99 -0.58
N LEU A 354 -9.54 -13.59 -1.74
CA LEU A 354 -10.95 -13.28 -1.91
C LEU A 354 -11.86 -14.51 -1.71
N ALA A 355 -11.39 -15.72 -2.07
CA ALA A 355 -12.13 -16.95 -1.82
C ALA A 355 -12.43 -17.18 -0.33
N SER A 356 -11.58 -16.67 0.57
CA SER A 356 -11.80 -16.74 2.02
C SER A 356 -13.05 -15.96 2.47
N LEU A 357 -13.59 -15.02 1.68
CA LEU A 357 -14.86 -14.35 1.99
C LEU A 357 -16.04 -15.30 2.06
N LYS A 358 -16.03 -16.37 1.27
CA LYS A 358 -17.18 -17.30 1.20
C LYS A 358 -16.85 -18.70 1.69
N ILE A 359 -15.61 -19.15 1.52
CA ILE A 359 -15.14 -20.44 2.02
C ILE A 359 -14.73 -20.27 3.48
N ARG A 360 -15.73 -20.27 4.35
CA ARG A 360 -15.55 -20.24 5.81
C ARG A 360 -16.43 -21.28 6.45
#